data_1ad94f741ae49866d4af855e1067eca6
#
_entry.id   1ad94f741ae49866d4af855e1067eca6
#
_cell.length_a   1.000
_cell.length_b   1.000
_cell.length_c   1.000
_cell.angle_alpha   90.00
_cell.angle_beta   90.00
_cell.angle_gamma   90.00
#
_symmetry.space_group_name_H-M   'P 1'
#
loop_
_entity.id
_entity.type
_entity.pdbx_description
1 polymer ?
#
loop_
_entity_poly.entity_id
_entity_poly.type
_entity_poly.pdbx_seq_one_letter_code
_entity_poly.pdbx_strand_id
1 'polypeptide(L)'
;MKRRTYLGAAAAVALAGCSSTEEAEDDNETNDGSEDEDGDGTPSAAASELEPFDDFEDLDAWEARIGALSPETDRSYTGSQSARLESGAGDDQVRLVRELSEPRDLSGTRPGLAVATEEEADFVVQLIDEAGDRIDFRQRVHAGAPLVQCNFGVASLDGDPDLSAVNEIHLIRWTGDDDKGSVWVDDLRFASAPDVGKVLLQFDGGYETDYTRALPILEEHDYPATSFLATDLIREDDGDEGDHLVRDQVTELADAGWTIGSHSAHGADLTNLSAGRDPESEISDARAWLEDNGFESGARYFSYPLNRYDGASLEQAAANHDLAFAGRYPSQGIAMNPHLCSRVTSPGAGEARSVLDLTAEMGGITALAFGELDDDSEGTLEEAVGHLGELESAGELEVITPADLDESFVY
;
A
#
# COMPACT_ATOMS: atom_id res chain seq x y z
N MET A 1 19.85 -17.78 -12.76
CA MET A 1 19.96 -16.40 -13.24
C MET A 1 21.07 -15.70 -12.46
N LYS A 2 21.92 -14.89 -13.06
CA LYS A 2 23.08 -14.32 -12.34
C LYS A 2 22.63 -13.04 -11.64
N ARG A 3 22.64 -13.04 -10.30
CA ARG A 3 22.42 -11.84 -9.48
C ARG A 3 23.47 -10.79 -9.85
N ARG A 4 23.04 -9.59 -10.20
CA ARG A 4 23.89 -8.40 -10.27
C ARG A 4 23.80 -7.69 -8.92
N THR A 5 24.94 -7.65 -8.23
CA THR A 5 25.11 -6.87 -6.99
C THR A 5 25.32 -5.42 -7.38
N TYR A 6 24.40 -4.54 -7.01
CA TYR A 6 24.60 -3.09 -7.15
C TYR A 6 25.29 -2.56 -5.89
N LEU A 7 26.52 -2.07 -6.06
CA LEU A 7 27.26 -1.34 -5.04
C LEU A 7 26.86 0.15 -5.13
N GLY A 8 26.06 0.63 -4.19
CA GLY A 8 25.77 2.04 -4.02
C GLY A 8 26.99 2.79 -3.49
N ALA A 9 27.47 3.76 -4.24
CA ALA A 9 28.50 4.70 -3.79
C ALA A 9 27.83 5.90 -3.12
N ALA A 10 27.95 6.01 -1.80
CA ALA A 10 27.56 7.20 -1.06
C ALA A 10 28.58 8.33 -1.27
N ALA A 11 28.17 9.41 -1.91
CA ALA A 11 28.94 10.65 -2.01
C ALA A 11 28.55 11.59 -0.87
N ALA A 12 29.45 11.77 0.09
CA ALA A 12 29.31 12.76 1.15
C ALA A 12 29.64 14.17 0.61
N VAL A 13 28.69 15.08 0.65
CA VAL A 13 28.91 16.51 0.42
C VAL A 13 28.94 17.21 1.77
N ALA A 14 30.12 17.69 2.14
CA ALA A 14 30.33 18.55 3.30
C ALA A 14 30.02 20.00 2.92
N LEU A 15 29.09 20.65 3.58
CA LEU A 15 28.90 22.10 3.56
C LEU A 15 29.33 22.69 4.90
N ALA A 16 30.40 23.48 4.84
CA ALA A 16 30.85 24.34 5.90
C ALA A 16 30.12 25.69 5.82
N GLY A 17 29.62 26.18 6.92
CA GLY A 17 29.04 27.52 7.01
C GLY A 17 29.11 28.09 8.44
N CYS A 18 29.80 29.20 8.59
CA CYS A 18 30.30 29.89 9.78
C CYS A 18 29.23 30.43 10.75
N SER A 19 29.50 30.25 11.99
CA SER A 19 29.72 31.17 13.14
C SER A 19 28.91 32.46 13.30
N SER A 20 28.34 32.66 14.46
CA SER A 20 28.60 33.83 15.32
C SER A 20 28.25 33.54 16.78
N THR A 21 29.16 33.92 17.60
CA THR A 21 29.33 33.87 19.05
C THR A 21 28.31 34.70 19.83
N GLU A 22 27.96 34.26 21.05
CA GLU A 22 28.14 35.08 22.24
C GLU A 22 28.09 34.22 23.52
N GLU A 23 28.96 34.59 24.43
CA GLU A 23 29.39 33.90 25.64
C GLU A 23 28.41 34.07 26.81
N ALA A 24 28.38 33.09 27.74
CA ALA A 24 28.41 33.31 29.20
C ALA A 24 28.74 32.01 29.95
N GLU A 25 29.78 32.12 30.77
CA GLU A 25 30.33 31.23 31.78
C GLU A 25 29.27 30.76 32.81
N ASP A 26 29.37 29.69 33.60
CA ASP A 26 30.48 29.04 34.31
C ASP A 26 29.95 27.83 35.09
N ASP A 27 30.91 26.98 35.52
CA ASP A 27 30.94 26.03 36.64
C ASP A 27 30.46 24.58 36.50
N ASN A 28 31.41 23.73 36.21
CA ASN A 28 32.04 22.66 36.99
C ASN A 28 31.16 21.75 37.88
N GLU A 29 31.10 20.47 37.58
CA GLU A 29 31.62 19.39 38.44
C GLU A 29 31.54 18.00 37.74
N THR A 30 32.65 17.32 37.87
CA THR A 30 32.97 15.95 37.46
C THR A 30 32.08 14.88 38.09
N ASN A 31 31.68 13.87 37.35
CA ASN A 31 31.75 12.49 37.83
C ASN A 31 31.88 11.45 36.72
N ASP A 32 32.65 10.47 37.07
CA ASP A 32 33.25 9.35 36.40
C ASP A 32 32.24 8.23 35.97
N GLY A 33 32.46 7.65 34.78
CA GLY A 33 32.43 6.24 34.50
C GLY A 33 31.11 5.51 34.35
N SER A 34 30.74 5.18 33.13
CA SER A 34 30.62 3.78 32.65
C SER A 34 30.23 3.77 31.18
N GLU A 35 31.03 3.10 30.38
CA GLU A 35 30.77 2.76 28.98
C GLU A 35 29.66 1.70 28.95
N ASP A 36 28.50 2.05 28.41
CA ASP A 36 27.56 1.08 27.84
C ASP A 36 27.42 1.44 26.36
N GLU A 37 27.87 0.50 25.52
CA GLU A 37 27.68 0.54 24.06
C GLU A 37 26.17 0.37 23.77
N ASP A 38 25.48 1.46 23.64
CA ASP A 38 24.13 1.46 23.07
C ASP A 38 24.22 1.48 21.55
N GLY A 39 23.60 0.47 20.96
CA GLY A 39 23.49 0.30 19.53
C GLY A 39 22.95 1.55 18.86
N ASP A 40 23.66 1.95 17.82
CA ASP A 40 23.31 3.02 16.89
C ASP A 40 22.02 2.64 16.13
N GLY A 41 20.89 2.92 16.75
CA GLY A 41 19.62 3.00 16.07
C GLY A 41 19.63 4.32 15.30
N THR A 42 20.05 4.26 14.05
CA THR A 42 19.92 5.38 13.11
C THR A 42 18.47 5.81 13.10
N PRO A 43 18.10 7.04 13.50
CA PRO A 43 16.73 7.49 13.35
C PRO A 43 16.40 7.49 11.86
N SER A 44 15.26 6.88 11.55
CA SER A 44 14.60 6.99 10.25
C SER A 44 14.81 8.39 9.70
N ALA A 45 15.37 8.46 8.49
CA ALA A 45 15.45 9.71 7.76
C ALA A 45 14.02 10.25 7.70
N ALA A 46 13.78 11.38 8.39
CA ALA A 46 12.54 12.12 8.27
C ALA A 46 12.22 12.21 6.76
N ALA A 47 11.01 11.81 6.36
CA ALA A 47 10.55 11.89 5.00
C ALA A 47 10.83 13.32 4.50
N SER A 48 11.90 13.47 3.72
CA SER A 48 12.13 14.69 2.98
C SER A 48 10.99 14.77 1.99
N GLU A 49 10.27 15.90 1.91
CA GLU A 49 9.22 16.10 0.93
C GLU A 49 9.71 15.60 -0.43
N LEU A 50 9.10 14.50 -0.91
CA LEU A 50 9.43 13.97 -2.22
C LEU A 50 8.96 15.00 -3.25
N GLU A 51 9.88 15.66 -3.93
CA GLU A 51 9.53 16.55 -5.02
C GLU A 51 8.75 15.77 -6.09
N PRO A 52 7.67 16.33 -6.63
CA PRO A 52 6.95 15.69 -7.70
C PRO A 52 7.85 15.48 -8.92
N PHE A 53 7.74 14.32 -9.56
CA PHE A 53 8.34 14.11 -10.87
C PHE A 53 7.64 14.97 -11.93
N ASP A 54 6.32 15.12 -11.80
CA ASP A 54 5.47 15.97 -12.62
C ASP A 54 4.25 16.44 -11.82
N ASP A 55 4.04 17.75 -11.76
CA ASP A 55 2.91 18.39 -11.09
C ASP A 55 1.76 18.76 -12.05
N PHE A 56 1.85 18.39 -13.33
CA PHE A 56 0.88 18.63 -14.39
C PHE A 56 0.45 20.10 -14.57
N GLU A 57 1.25 21.05 -14.05
CA GLU A 57 1.05 22.48 -14.32
C GLU A 57 1.44 22.88 -15.75
N ASP A 58 2.31 22.08 -16.39
CA ASP A 58 2.70 22.20 -17.82
C ASP A 58 2.47 20.85 -18.53
N LEU A 59 1.44 20.79 -19.35
CA LEU A 59 1.08 19.58 -20.10
C LEU A 59 1.87 19.41 -21.40
N ASP A 60 2.70 20.34 -21.82
CA ASP A 60 3.47 20.29 -23.08
C ASP A 60 4.50 19.12 -23.07
N ALA A 61 4.85 18.62 -21.88
CA ALA A 61 5.74 17.45 -21.73
C ALA A 61 5.05 16.10 -22.04
N TRP A 62 3.72 16.08 -22.20
CA TRP A 62 2.93 14.89 -22.40
C TRP A 62 2.24 14.89 -23.77
N GLU A 63 2.29 13.77 -24.46
CA GLU A 63 1.58 13.52 -25.73
C GLU A 63 0.42 12.55 -25.50
N ALA A 64 -0.79 12.92 -25.90
CA ALA A 64 -1.90 11.98 -25.98
C ALA A 64 -1.76 11.11 -27.23
N ARG A 65 -1.20 9.93 -27.11
CA ARG A 65 -1.10 8.98 -28.26
C ARG A 65 -2.42 8.30 -28.58
N ILE A 66 -3.28 8.09 -27.57
CA ILE A 66 -4.65 7.59 -27.71
C ILE A 66 -5.54 8.43 -26.80
N GLY A 67 -6.68 8.89 -27.29
CA GLY A 67 -7.58 9.76 -26.60
C GLY A 67 -7.19 11.23 -26.67
N ALA A 68 -7.60 12.01 -25.68
CA ALA A 68 -7.34 13.45 -25.61
C ALA A 68 -6.82 13.84 -24.22
N LEU A 69 -5.96 14.86 -24.20
CA LEU A 69 -5.42 15.51 -23.00
C LEU A 69 -5.85 16.98 -22.96
N SER A 70 -6.34 17.44 -21.83
CA SER A 70 -6.67 18.83 -21.58
C SER A 70 -6.40 19.23 -20.12
N PRO A 71 -6.12 20.52 -19.84
CA PRO A 71 -6.05 20.98 -18.46
C PRO A 71 -7.43 21.01 -17.81
N GLU A 72 -7.48 20.71 -16.52
CA GLU A 72 -8.67 20.84 -15.68
C GLU A 72 -8.35 21.69 -14.46
N THR A 73 -9.00 22.86 -14.38
CA THR A 73 -8.73 23.86 -13.33
C THR A 73 -9.72 23.85 -12.18
N ASP A 74 -10.84 23.13 -12.32
CA ASP A 74 -11.82 22.99 -11.26
C ASP A 74 -11.49 21.82 -10.29
N ARG A 75 -10.46 21.06 -10.65
CA ARG A 75 -10.00 19.89 -9.88
C ARG A 75 -8.48 19.80 -9.96
N SER A 76 -7.80 19.96 -8.82
CA SER A 76 -6.35 19.72 -8.67
C SER A 76 -6.09 19.00 -7.36
N TYR A 77 -5.03 18.21 -7.29
CA TYR A 77 -4.51 17.65 -6.06
C TYR A 77 -3.47 18.60 -5.47
N THR A 78 -2.55 19.07 -6.31
CA THR A 78 -1.60 20.13 -5.98
C THR A 78 -1.74 21.28 -7.00
N GLY A 79 -1.13 22.43 -6.73
CA GLY A 79 -1.08 23.53 -7.68
C GLY A 79 -2.44 24.10 -8.10
N SER A 80 -2.59 24.40 -9.39
CA SER A 80 -3.73 25.12 -9.96
C SER A 80 -4.56 24.33 -10.97
N GLN A 81 -4.09 23.18 -11.43
CA GLN A 81 -4.77 22.32 -12.39
C GLN A 81 -4.36 20.85 -12.24
N SER A 82 -5.10 19.96 -12.88
CA SER A 82 -4.75 18.58 -13.16
C SER A 82 -4.83 18.28 -14.65
N ALA A 83 -4.32 17.14 -15.08
CA ALA A 83 -4.49 16.65 -16.44
C ALA A 83 -5.78 15.83 -16.56
N ARG A 84 -6.68 16.22 -17.45
CA ARG A 84 -7.89 15.47 -17.81
C ARG A 84 -7.65 14.66 -19.07
N LEU A 85 -7.92 13.36 -18.97
CA LEU A 85 -7.80 12.39 -20.04
C LEU A 85 -9.19 11.88 -20.43
N GLU A 86 -9.47 11.86 -21.75
CA GLU A 86 -10.76 11.40 -22.30
C GLU A 86 -10.53 10.40 -23.41
N SER A 87 -11.27 9.27 -23.41
CA SER A 87 -11.25 8.31 -24.50
C SER A 87 -12.08 8.83 -25.70
N GLY A 88 -11.59 8.58 -26.90
CA GLY A 88 -12.33 8.79 -28.13
C GLY A 88 -13.35 7.66 -28.37
N ALA A 89 -14.25 7.89 -29.34
CA ALA A 89 -15.20 6.85 -29.74
C ALA A 89 -14.48 5.67 -30.40
N GLY A 90 -14.51 4.51 -29.76
CA GLY A 90 -13.89 3.28 -30.26
C GLY A 90 -12.46 3.05 -29.77
N ASP A 91 -11.96 3.92 -28.88
CA ASP A 91 -10.71 3.68 -28.19
C ASP A 91 -10.95 2.68 -27.04
N ASP A 92 -10.08 1.70 -26.89
CA ASP A 92 -10.08 0.70 -25.81
C ASP A 92 -9.23 1.14 -24.62
N GLN A 93 -8.55 2.29 -24.72
CA GLN A 93 -7.71 2.90 -23.72
C GLN A 93 -7.53 4.39 -23.97
N VAL A 94 -7.09 5.11 -22.92
CA VAL A 94 -6.42 6.40 -23.06
C VAL A 94 -4.96 6.20 -22.73
N ARG A 95 -4.06 6.82 -23.51
CA ARG A 95 -2.62 6.70 -23.33
C ARG A 95 -1.92 8.03 -23.48
N LEU A 96 -1.35 8.52 -22.38
CA LEU A 96 -0.38 9.60 -22.40
C LEU A 96 1.03 9.06 -22.41
N VAL A 97 1.93 9.72 -23.09
CA VAL A 97 3.34 9.38 -23.18
C VAL A 97 4.20 10.59 -22.87
N ARG A 98 5.19 10.40 -22.02
CA ARG A 98 6.28 11.36 -21.80
C ARG A 98 7.59 10.71 -22.22
N GLU A 99 8.18 11.23 -23.29
CA GLU A 99 9.53 10.88 -23.70
C GLU A 99 10.52 11.69 -22.87
N LEU A 100 11.51 11.04 -22.27
CA LEU A 100 12.52 11.69 -21.44
C LEU A 100 13.67 12.14 -22.32
N SER A 101 14.09 13.39 -22.20
CA SER A 101 15.22 13.95 -22.99
C SER A 101 16.56 13.26 -22.66
N GLU A 102 16.68 12.71 -21.47
CA GLU A 102 17.79 11.88 -20.99
C GLU A 102 17.19 10.74 -20.15
N PRO A 103 17.76 9.52 -20.20
CA PRO A 103 17.32 8.41 -19.38
C PRO A 103 17.37 8.75 -17.89
N ARG A 104 16.37 8.26 -17.13
CA ARG A 104 16.27 8.47 -15.69
C ARG A 104 16.46 7.15 -14.96
N ASP A 105 17.21 7.20 -13.87
CA ASP A 105 17.30 6.09 -12.92
C ASP A 105 16.08 6.14 -11.99
N LEU A 106 15.19 5.17 -12.16
CA LEU A 106 14.01 4.91 -11.34
C LEU A 106 14.06 3.52 -10.67
N SER A 107 15.27 2.90 -10.66
CA SER A 107 15.48 1.63 -9.98
C SER A 107 15.20 1.74 -8.48
N GLY A 108 14.61 0.70 -7.91
CA GLY A 108 14.25 0.69 -6.48
C GLY A 108 13.14 1.68 -6.08
N THR A 109 12.44 2.29 -7.07
CA THR A 109 11.30 3.19 -6.77
C THR A 109 9.98 2.63 -7.25
N ARG A 110 8.88 3.18 -6.72
CA ARG A 110 7.51 2.88 -7.15
C ARG A 110 6.76 4.19 -7.39
N PRO A 111 5.92 4.22 -8.42
CA PRO A 111 5.13 5.42 -8.68
C PRO A 111 4.00 5.59 -7.67
N GLY A 112 3.70 6.84 -7.39
CA GLY A 112 2.45 7.33 -6.85
C GLY A 112 1.91 8.41 -7.76
N LEU A 113 0.61 8.45 -7.90
CA LEU A 113 -0.08 9.39 -8.76
C LEU A 113 -1.43 9.72 -8.16
N ALA A 114 -1.79 10.99 -8.10
CA ALA A 114 -3.15 11.35 -7.76
C ALA A 114 -4.07 11.03 -8.93
N VAL A 115 -5.11 10.23 -8.68
CA VAL A 115 -6.04 9.77 -9.73
C VAL A 115 -7.48 9.90 -9.25
N ALA A 116 -8.37 10.36 -10.13
CA ALA A 116 -9.82 10.26 -9.99
C ALA A 116 -10.43 9.80 -11.31
N THR A 117 -11.55 9.07 -11.27
CA THR A 117 -12.22 8.56 -12.46
C THR A 117 -13.74 8.62 -12.34
N GLU A 118 -14.44 8.82 -13.46
CA GLU A 118 -15.91 8.73 -13.50
C GLU A 118 -16.42 7.31 -13.42
N GLU A 119 -15.67 6.36 -14.00
CA GLU A 119 -16.00 4.93 -14.01
C GLU A 119 -14.84 4.15 -13.40
N GLU A 120 -15.13 3.06 -12.70
CA GLU A 120 -14.09 2.19 -12.12
C GLU A 120 -13.14 1.69 -13.21
N ALA A 121 -11.84 1.84 -13.00
CA ALA A 121 -10.84 1.48 -13.99
C ALA A 121 -9.52 1.00 -13.37
N ASP A 122 -8.82 0.13 -14.10
CA ASP A 122 -7.41 -0.12 -13.87
C ASP A 122 -6.58 1.00 -14.52
N PHE A 123 -5.80 1.68 -13.70
CA PHE A 123 -4.87 2.70 -14.15
C PHE A 123 -3.44 2.17 -14.09
N VAL A 124 -2.64 2.47 -15.11
CA VAL A 124 -1.27 1.94 -15.28
C VAL A 124 -0.29 3.10 -15.39
N VAL A 125 0.78 3.02 -14.61
CA VAL A 125 2.02 3.73 -14.85
C VAL A 125 3.01 2.74 -15.42
N GLN A 126 3.45 2.94 -16.66
CA GLN A 126 4.35 2.04 -17.38
C GLN A 126 5.69 2.74 -17.59
N LEU A 127 6.78 2.09 -17.21
CA LEU A 127 8.14 2.55 -17.44
C LEU A 127 8.78 1.69 -18.52
N ILE A 128 9.43 2.34 -19.49
CA ILE A 128 10.02 1.70 -20.68
C ILE A 128 11.47 2.15 -20.81
N ASP A 129 12.36 1.20 -21.02
CA ASP A 129 13.78 1.44 -21.30
C ASP A 129 14.09 1.67 -22.79
N GLU A 130 15.37 1.89 -23.14
CA GLU A 130 15.81 2.10 -24.53
C GLU A 130 15.63 0.85 -25.41
N ALA A 131 15.62 -0.35 -24.82
CA ALA A 131 15.39 -1.60 -25.57
C ALA A 131 13.90 -1.83 -25.88
N GLY A 132 13.02 -1.10 -25.20
CA GLY A 132 11.56 -1.26 -25.27
C GLY A 132 11.02 -2.29 -24.28
N ASP A 133 11.88 -2.81 -23.40
CA ASP A 133 11.45 -3.66 -22.28
C ASP A 133 10.76 -2.78 -21.24
N ARG A 134 9.76 -3.33 -20.53
CA ARG A 134 8.89 -2.49 -19.69
C ARG A 134 8.40 -3.17 -18.43
N ILE A 135 8.08 -2.34 -17.44
CA ILE A 135 7.33 -2.70 -16.24
C ILE A 135 6.02 -1.93 -16.17
N ASP A 136 4.94 -2.60 -15.82
CA ASP A 136 3.65 -2.01 -15.54
C ASP A 136 3.40 -1.97 -14.03
N PHE A 137 3.18 -0.79 -13.50
CA PHE A 137 2.62 -0.58 -12.17
C PHE A 137 1.13 -0.28 -12.31
N ARG A 138 0.29 -0.91 -11.50
CA ARG A 138 -1.16 -0.74 -11.59
C ARG A 138 -1.81 -0.41 -10.27
N GLN A 139 -2.95 0.26 -10.37
CA GLN A 139 -3.91 0.45 -9.28
C GLN A 139 -5.33 0.42 -9.83
N ARG A 140 -6.23 -0.24 -9.09
CA ARG A 140 -7.66 -0.16 -9.32
C ARG A 140 -8.19 1.13 -8.68
N VAL A 141 -8.76 2.02 -9.49
CA VAL A 141 -9.36 3.28 -9.02
C VAL A 141 -10.87 3.17 -9.09
N HIS A 142 -11.53 3.41 -7.97
CA HIS A 142 -12.97 3.32 -7.85
C HIS A 142 -13.66 4.64 -8.25
N ALA A 143 -14.81 4.51 -8.91
CA ALA A 143 -15.65 5.66 -9.23
C ALA A 143 -16.14 6.37 -7.96
N GLY A 144 -16.24 7.70 -8.01
CA GLY A 144 -16.71 8.49 -6.86
C GLY A 144 -15.64 8.82 -5.82
N ALA A 145 -14.43 8.25 -5.93
CA ALA A 145 -13.30 8.71 -5.13
C ALA A 145 -12.86 10.12 -5.56
N PRO A 146 -12.43 10.99 -4.64
CA PRO A 146 -11.83 12.28 -4.99
C PRO A 146 -10.50 12.08 -5.71
N LEU A 147 -9.92 13.16 -6.23
CA LEU A 147 -8.56 13.14 -6.74
C LEU A 147 -7.60 13.01 -5.56
N VAL A 148 -7.05 11.81 -5.37
CA VAL A 148 -6.16 11.47 -4.25
C VAL A 148 -4.98 10.65 -4.73
N GLN A 149 -3.86 10.74 -4.01
CA GLN A 149 -2.71 9.86 -4.24
C GLN A 149 -3.12 8.39 -4.17
N CYS A 150 -2.63 7.60 -5.10
CA CYS A 150 -2.78 6.16 -5.15
C CYS A 150 -1.40 5.49 -5.08
N ASN A 151 -1.32 4.40 -4.33
CA ASN A 151 -0.13 3.56 -4.27
C ASN A 151 -0.22 2.52 -5.40
N PHE A 152 0.80 2.44 -6.23
CA PHE A 152 0.84 1.51 -7.36
C PHE A 152 1.72 0.31 -7.02
N GLY A 153 1.22 -0.88 -7.30
CA GLY A 153 1.99 -2.11 -7.20
C GLY A 153 2.40 -2.66 -8.56
N VAL A 154 3.34 -3.60 -8.58
CA VAL A 154 3.84 -4.25 -9.79
C VAL A 154 2.79 -5.22 -10.32
N ALA A 155 2.42 -5.07 -11.59
CA ALA A 155 1.42 -5.92 -12.25
C ALA A 155 2.05 -6.86 -13.28
N SER A 156 3.04 -6.40 -14.05
CA SER A 156 3.69 -7.22 -15.07
C SER A 156 5.04 -6.65 -15.49
N LEU A 157 5.91 -7.56 -15.92
CA LEU A 157 7.15 -7.24 -16.64
C LEU A 157 7.07 -7.82 -18.04
N ASP A 158 7.55 -7.10 -19.03
CA ASP A 158 7.72 -7.57 -20.40
C ASP A 158 9.18 -7.32 -20.83
N GLY A 159 9.91 -8.39 -21.05
CA GLY A 159 11.36 -8.35 -21.20
C GLY A 159 12.12 -8.32 -19.87
N ASP A 160 13.25 -7.63 -19.84
CA ASP A 160 14.13 -7.43 -18.67
C ASP A 160 14.44 -5.91 -18.56
N PRO A 161 13.47 -5.11 -18.10
CA PRO A 161 13.57 -3.65 -18.15
C PRO A 161 14.70 -3.11 -17.28
N ASP A 162 15.55 -2.28 -17.88
CA ASP A 162 16.61 -1.55 -17.17
C ASP A 162 16.05 -0.26 -16.54
N LEU A 163 15.55 -0.39 -15.31
CA LEU A 163 14.98 0.75 -14.58
C LEU A 163 16.02 1.82 -14.19
N SER A 164 17.32 1.55 -14.35
CA SER A 164 18.37 2.57 -14.19
C SER A 164 18.48 3.51 -15.40
N ALA A 165 17.76 3.21 -16.49
CA ALA A 165 17.80 3.96 -17.74
C ALA A 165 16.42 4.05 -18.42
N VAL A 166 15.42 4.49 -17.69
CA VAL A 166 14.04 4.67 -18.20
C VAL A 166 14.02 5.82 -19.21
N ASN A 167 13.44 5.57 -20.38
CA ASN A 167 13.36 6.53 -21.49
C ASN A 167 11.95 7.07 -21.74
N GLU A 168 10.91 6.29 -21.44
CA GLU A 168 9.52 6.71 -21.61
C GLU A 168 8.69 6.35 -20.38
N ILE A 169 7.75 7.22 -20.05
CA ILE A 169 6.72 7.00 -19.02
C ILE A 169 5.38 7.07 -19.72
N HIS A 170 4.57 6.01 -19.58
CA HIS A 170 3.20 6.01 -20.08
C HIS A 170 2.22 6.00 -18.92
N LEU A 171 1.18 6.82 -19.04
CA LEU A 171 0.01 6.81 -18.18
C LEU A 171 -1.17 6.26 -19.00
N ILE A 172 -1.74 5.14 -18.54
CA ILE A 172 -2.72 4.39 -19.32
C ILE A 172 -3.94 4.12 -18.45
N ARG A 173 -5.12 4.49 -18.96
CA ARG A 173 -6.39 3.99 -18.44
C ARG A 173 -6.95 3.00 -19.47
N TRP A 174 -7.20 1.78 -19.03
CA TRP A 174 -7.95 0.84 -19.86
C TRP A 174 -9.44 1.17 -19.78
N THR A 175 -10.05 1.35 -20.94
CA THR A 175 -11.49 1.55 -21.12
C THR A 175 -12.07 0.30 -21.75
N GLY A 176 -13.25 -0.13 -21.36
CA GLY A 176 -13.96 -1.16 -22.14
C GLY A 176 -14.51 -0.58 -23.43
N ASP A 177 -15.12 -1.43 -24.27
CA ASP A 177 -15.67 -1.05 -25.57
C ASP A 177 -16.72 0.09 -25.49
N ASP A 178 -17.37 0.28 -24.36
CA ASP A 178 -18.43 1.25 -24.13
C ASP A 178 -18.09 2.40 -23.18
N ASP A 179 -16.92 2.36 -22.53
CA ASP A 179 -16.53 3.37 -21.53
C ASP A 179 -16.02 4.64 -22.22
N LYS A 180 -16.65 5.76 -21.88
CA LYS A 180 -16.31 7.11 -22.37
C LYS A 180 -16.01 8.09 -21.23
N GLY A 181 -15.81 7.56 -20.02
CA GLY A 181 -15.55 8.38 -18.85
C GLY A 181 -14.22 9.13 -18.91
N SER A 182 -14.17 10.22 -18.16
CA SER A 182 -12.94 10.98 -17.96
C SER A 182 -12.14 10.40 -16.79
N VAL A 183 -10.81 10.58 -16.86
CA VAL A 183 -9.92 10.39 -15.73
C VAL A 183 -9.11 11.67 -15.53
N TRP A 184 -8.80 11.98 -14.28
CA TRP A 184 -7.96 13.12 -13.89
C TRP A 184 -6.73 12.56 -13.19
N VAL A 185 -5.57 13.10 -13.56
CA VAL A 185 -4.29 12.75 -12.96
C VAL A 185 -3.52 13.98 -12.55
N ASP A 186 -2.78 13.88 -11.45
CA ASP A 186 -1.98 14.96 -10.89
C ASP A 186 -0.84 14.38 -10.05
N ASP A 187 0.19 15.17 -9.76
CA ASP A 187 1.22 14.90 -8.78
C ASP A 187 1.85 13.50 -8.90
N LEU A 188 2.49 13.22 -10.06
CA LEU A 188 3.26 12.00 -10.26
C LEU A 188 4.54 12.04 -9.44
N ARG A 189 4.77 11.04 -8.61
CA ARG A 189 5.95 10.89 -7.76
C ARG A 189 6.55 9.49 -7.91
N PHE A 190 7.82 9.36 -7.52
CA PHE A 190 8.50 8.06 -7.41
C PHE A 190 9.10 7.97 -6.02
N ALA A 191 8.53 7.11 -5.18
CA ALA A 191 8.99 6.85 -3.82
C ALA A 191 9.87 5.61 -3.77
N SER A 192 10.84 5.59 -2.87
CA SER A 192 11.68 4.42 -2.63
C SER A 192 10.84 3.21 -2.20
N ALA A 193 11.23 2.04 -2.62
CA ALA A 193 10.72 0.77 -2.12
C ALA A 193 11.76 0.14 -1.19
N PRO A 194 11.37 -0.58 -0.14
CA PRO A 194 12.29 -1.39 0.65
C PRO A 194 13.05 -2.39 -0.23
N ASP A 195 14.38 -2.49 -0.08
CA ASP A 195 15.20 -3.44 -0.84
C ASP A 195 14.90 -4.91 -0.47
N VAL A 196 14.72 -5.18 0.83
CA VAL A 196 14.20 -6.45 1.32
C VAL A 196 12.68 -6.36 1.32
N GLY A 197 12.03 -7.23 0.57
CA GLY A 197 10.57 -7.20 0.44
C GLY A 197 9.88 -7.38 1.79
N LYS A 198 8.81 -6.62 2.03
CA LYS A 198 7.99 -6.66 3.26
C LYS A 198 6.66 -7.32 2.98
N VAL A 199 6.25 -8.23 3.86
CA VAL A 199 5.01 -8.98 3.70
C VAL A 199 4.13 -8.82 4.94
N LEU A 200 2.86 -8.44 4.72
CA LEU A 200 1.81 -8.45 5.74
C LEU A 200 0.86 -9.61 5.47
N LEU A 201 0.48 -10.33 6.51
CA LEU A 201 -0.53 -11.39 6.46
C LEU A 201 -1.82 -10.87 7.09
N GLN A 202 -2.93 -10.90 6.35
CA GLN A 202 -4.18 -10.26 6.73
C GLN A 202 -5.36 -11.24 6.56
N PHE A 203 -6.33 -11.14 7.46
CA PHE A 203 -7.57 -11.92 7.45
C PHE A 203 -8.76 -10.98 7.62
N ASP A 204 -9.69 -11.02 6.68
CA ASP A 204 -10.82 -10.11 6.64
C ASP A 204 -12.11 -10.76 7.15
N GLY A 205 -12.85 -10.03 7.98
CA GLY A 205 -14.17 -10.40 8.45
C GLY A 205 -14.19 -10.86 9.92
N GLY A 206 -13.09 -11.42 10.41
CA GLY A 206 -13.03 -12.01 11.77
C GLY A 206 -13.78 -13.34 11.84
N TYR A 207 -13.55 -14.21 10.87
CA TYR A 207 -14.13 -15.56 10.83
C TYR A 207 -13.47 -16.49 11.85
N GLU A 208 -14.22 -17.47 12.35
CA GLU A 208 -13.69 -18.48 13.30
C GLU A 208 -12.50 -19.26 12.72
N THR A 209 -12.38 -19.29 11.40
CA THR A 209 -11.26 -19.90 10.69
C THR A 209 -9.93 -19.19 10.90
N ASP A 210 -9.93 -17.90 11.29
CA ASP A 210 -8.71 -17.19 11.68
C ASP A 210 -8.05 -17.88 12.88
N TYR A 211 -8.86 -18.30 13.86
CA TYR A 211 -8.41 -18.97 15.05
C TYR A 211 -8.21 -20.49 14.84
N THR A 212 -9.15 -21.16 14.17
CA THR A 212 -9.15 -22.64 14.10
C THR A 212 -8.25 -23.20 13.00
N ARG A 213 -7.94 -22.41 11.96
CA ARG A 213 -7.15 -22.83 10.80
C ARG A 213 -5.88 -21.97 10.62
N ALA A 214 -6.01 -20.65 10.54
CA ALA A 214 -4.87 -19.79 10.24
C ALA A 214 -3.86 -19.68 11.38
N LEU A 215 -4.32 -19.48 12.62
CA LEU A 215 -3.43 -19.38 13.78
C LEU A 215 -2.47 -20.56 13.90
N PRO A 216 -2.90 -21.85 13.87
CA PRO A 216 -1.97 -22.97 13.97
C PRO A 216 -0.89 -23.01 12.89
N ILE A 217 -1.24 -22.60 11.65
CA ILE A 217 -0.28 -22.53 10.52
C ILE A 217 0.78 -21.45 10.77
N LEU A 218 0.35 -20.27 11.23
CA LEU A 218 1.27 -19.13 11.44
C LEU A 218 2.14 -19.30 12.69
N GLU A 219 1.62 -19.95 13.74
CA GLU A 219 2.39 -20.26 14.95
C GLU A 219 3.58 -21.20 14.67
N GLU A 220 3.50 -22.09 13.66
CA GLU A 220 4.63 -22.96 13.28
C GLU A 220 5.85 -22.17 12.76
N HIS A 221 5.63 -20.92 12.36
CA HIS A 221 6.63 -20.02 11.80
C HIS A 221 6.90 -18.77 12.66
N ASP A 222 6.21 -18.63 13.79
CA ASP A 222 6.24 -17.43 14.65
C ASP A 222 5.82 -16.15 13.89
N TYR A 223 4.91 -16.25 12.91
CA TYR A 223 4.48 -15.10 12.08
C TYR A 223 3.33 -14.32 12.70
N PRO A 224 3.50 -12.98 12.83
CA PRO A 224 2.38 -12.12 13.17
C PRO A 224 1.41 -11.99 11.99
N ALA A 225 0.15 -11.73 12.30
CA ALA A 225 -0.87 -11.43 11.30
C ALA A 225 -1.83 -10.35 11.81
N THR A 226 -2.76 -9.95 10.94
CA THR A 226 -3.82 -9.01 11.29
C THR A 226 -5.17 -9.67 11.00
N SER A 227 -6.06 -9.75 12.00
CA SER A 227 -7.47 -10.06 11.79
C SER A 227 -8.28 -8.77 11.81
N PHE A 228 -8.89 -8.43 10.68
CA PHE A 228 -9.77 -7.27 10.54
C PHE A 228 -11.22 -7.69 10.79
N LEU A 229 -11.77 -7.24 11.91
CA LEU A 229 -13.06 -7.71 12.41
C LEU A 229 -14.24 -6.91 11.85
N ALA A 230 -15.30 -7.62 11.42
CA ALA A 230 -16.64 -7.09 11.31
C ALA A 230 -17.26 -7.15 12.72
N THR A 231 -17.16 -6.07 13.49
CA THR A 231 -17.29 -6.09 14.95
C THR A 231 -18.67 -6.48 15.47
N ASP A 232 -19.74 -6.16 14.75
CA ASP A 232 -21.12 -6.55 15.11
C ASP A 232 -21.43 -8.03 14.82
N LEU A 233 -20.53 -8.73 14.12
CA LEU A 233 -20.66 -10.14 13.82
C LEU A 233 -19.88 -11.04 14.81
N ILE A 234 -19.04 -10.44 15.66
CA ILE A 234 -18.31 -11.18 16.69
C ILE A 234 -19.29 -11.71 17.74
N ARG A 235 -19.22 -13.01 17.97
CA ARG A 235 -20.12 -13.73 18.89
C ARG A 235 -19.67 -13.55 20.35
N GLU A 236 -20.62 -13.59 21.27
CA GLU A 236 -20.30 -13.51 22.71
C GLU A 236 -19.74 -14.84 23.24
N ASP A 237 -20.36 -15.97 22.84
CA ASP A 237 -20.06 -17.32 23.34
C ASP A 237 -20.07 -18.35 22.20
N ASP A 238 -19.36 -19.49 22.38
CA ASP A 238 -19.35 -20.64 21.45
C ASP A 238 -20.73 -21.23 21.14
N GLY A 239 -21.70 -20.97 21.99
CA GLY A 239 -23.08 -21.43 21.82
C GLY A 239 -23.92 -20.57 20.88
N ASP A 240 -23.44 -19.41 20.50
CA ASP A 240 -24.11 -18.52 19.56
C ASP A 240 -23.97 -19.04 18.13
N GLU A 241 -25.03 -18.88 17.33
CA GLU A 241 -25.00 -19.25 15.91
C GLU A 241 -24.14 -18.28 15.12
N GLY A 242 -23.34 -18.79 14.18
CA GLY A 242 -22.54 -17.98 13.25
C GLY A 242 -21.20 -18.64 12.94
N ASP A 243 -20.45 -18.01 12.05
CA ASP A 243 -19.16 -18.43 11.51
C ASP A 243 -18.00 -17.48 11.87
N HIS A 244 -18.30 -16.45 12.67
CA HIS A 244 -17.31 -15.49 13.13
C HIS A 244 -16.70 -15.90 14.47
N LEU A 245 -15.59 -15.29 14.82
CA LEU A 245 -14.90 -15.46 16.09
C LEU A 245 -15.81 -15.20 17.29
N VAL A 246 -15.55 -15.86 18.41
CA VAL A 246 -16.07 -15.47 19.73
C VAL A 246 -15.05 -14.57 20.44
N ARG A 247 -15.50 -13.77 21.41
CA ARG A 247 -14.65 -12.80 22.13
C ARG A 247 -13.39 -13.42 22.72
N ASP A 248 -13.49 -14.62 23.29
CA ASP A 248 -12.33 -15.31 23.86
C ASP A 248 -11.30 -15.65 22.78
N GLN A 249 -11.74 -16.10 21.59
CA GLN A 249 -10.84 -16.39 20.46
C GLN A 249 -10.15 -15.11 19.94
N VAL A 250 -10.86 -13.98 19.88
CA VAL A 250 -10.24 -12.68 19.52
C VAL A 250 -9.14 -12.31 20.52
N THR A 251 -9.37 -12.53 21.80
CA THR A 251 -8.37 -12.28 22.86
C THR A 251 -7.18 -13.21 22.70
N GLU A 252 -7.41 -14.51 22.42
CA GLU A 252 -6.35 -15.48 22.20
C GLU A 252 -5.50 -15.17 20.94
N LEU A 253 -6.12 -14.68 19.85
CA LEU A 253 -5.38 -14.18 18.69
C LEU A 253 -4.47 -12.99 19.06
N ALA A 254 -5.00 -12.03 19.83
CA ALA A 254 -4.20 -10.89 20.30
C ALA A 254 -3.05 -11.32 21.22
N ASP A 255 -3.28 -12.28 22.12
CA ASP A 255 -2.27 -12.86 23.01
C ASP A 255 -1.19 -13.65 22.23
N ALA A 256 -1.55 -14.18 21.06
CA ALA A 256 -0.63 -14.83 20.12
C ALA A 256 0.16 -13.83 19.24
N GLY A 257 -0.02 -12.52 19.45
CA GLY A 257 0.72 -11.48 18.74
C GLY A 257 0.05 -10.96 17.46
N TRP A 258 -1.20 -11.34 17.20
CA TRP A 258 -1.94 -10.80 16.08
C TRP A 258 -2.43 -9.37 16.36
N THR A 259 -2.44 -8.56 15.32
CA THR A 259 -3.10 -7.25 15.35
C THR A 259 -4.60 -7.43 15.12
N ILE A 260 -5.43 -6.85 15.99
CA ILE A 260 -6.90 -6.90 15.86
C ILE A 260 -7.38 -5.57 15.29
N GLY A 261 -7.64 -5.53 13.98
CA GLY A 261 -8.04 -4.34 13.23
C GLY A 261 -9.54 -4.30 12.89
N SER A 262 -9.96 -3.26 12.17
CA SER A 262 -11.36 -3.01 11.81
C SER A 262 -11.67 -3.39 10.36
N HIS A 263 -12.77 -4.12 10.15
CA HIS A 263 -13.42 -4.36 8.85
C HIS A 263 -14.81 -3.74 8.77
N SER A 264 -15.01 -2.59 9.42
CA SER A 264 -16.28 -1.94 9.72
C SER A 264 -17.19 -2.72 10.70
N ALA A 265 -18.32 -2.15 11.09
CA ALA A 265 -19.23 -2.81 12.02
C ALA A 265 -19.79 -4.13 11.44
N HIS A 266 -20.11 -4.16 10.15
CA HIS A 266 -20.82 -5.31 9.56
C HIS A 266 -20.06 -5.95 8.37
N GLY A 267 -18.88 -5.50 8.00
CA GLY A 267 -18.17 -6.02 6.82
C GLY A 267 -18.91 -5.76 5.49
N ALA A 268 -19.78 -4.76 5.46
CA ALA A 268 -20.66 -4.47 4.32
C ALA A 268 -19.97 -3.55 3.30
N ASP A 269 -20.39 -3.64 2.03
CA ASP A 269 -19.96 -2.71 0.97
C ASP A 269 -20.30 -1.26 1.35
N LEU A 270 -19.31 -0.49 1.77
CA LEU A 270 -19.48 0.90 2.21
C LEU A 270 -19.95 1.85 1.11
N THR A 271 -19.77 1.45 -0.15
CA THR A 271 -20.24 2.23 -1.31
C THR A 271 -21.69 1.98 -1.65
N ASN A 272 -22.32 0.97 -1.03
CA ASN A 272 -23.70 0.55 -1.31
C ASN A 272 -24.40 0.03 -0.05
N LEU A 273 -24.42 0.84 0.99
CA LEU A 273 -25.07 0.48 2.27
C LEU A 273 -26.59 0.45 2.16
N SER A 274 -27.20 -0.42 2.95
CA SER A 274 -28.67 -0.47 3.07
C SER A 274 -29.21 0.75 3.80
N ALA A 275 -30.49 1.07 3.55
CA ALA A 275 -31.15 2.24 4.13
C ALA A 275 -31.03 2.28 5.67
N GLY A 276 -30.54 3.40 6.17
CA GLY A 276 -30.35 3.64 7.61
C GLY A 276 -28.96 3.34 8.13
N ARG A 277 -28.04 2.93 7.26
CA ARG A 277 -26.60 2.83 7.52
C ARG A 277 -25.84 3.88 6.71
N ASP A 278 -24.74 4.30 7.20
CA ASP A 278 -23.80 5.23 6.54
C ASP A 278 -22.35 4.86 6.88
N PRO A 279 -21.37 5.27 6.04
CA PRO A 279 -19.97 4.93 6.27
C PRO A 279 -19.39 5.48 7.58
N GLU A 280 -19.90 6.61 8.10
CA GLU A 280 -19.45 7.22 9.34
C GLU A 280 -19.71 6.27 10.52
N SER A 281 -20.96 5.83 10.68
CA SER A 281 -21.31 4.91 11.77
C SER A 281 -20.67 3.53 11.60
N GLU A 282 -20.64 2.97 10.37
CA GLU A 282 -20.01 1.68 10.10
C GLU A 282 -18.53 1.64 10.51
N ILE A 283 -17.79 2.72 10.30
CA ILE A 283 -16.35 2.80 10.60
C ILE A 283 -16.11 3.20 12.06
N SER A 284 -16.80 4.25 12.55
CA SER A 284 -16.57 4.77 13.90
C SER A 284 -17.04 3.82 14.99
N ASP A 285 -18.18 3.14 14.80
CA ASP A 285 -18.71 2.20 15.79
C ASP A 285 -17.80 0.97 15.91
N ALA A 286 -17.25 0.47 14.79
CA ALA A 286 -16.28 -0.63 14.80
C ALA A 286 -14.99 -0.24 15.53
N ARG A 287 -14.46 0.96 15.29
CA ARG A 287 -13.31 1.47 16.02
C ARG A 287 -13.58 1.56 17.52
N ALA A 288 -14.71 2.16 17.90
CA ALA A 288 -15.09 2.28 19.30
C ALA A 288 -15.23 0.91 19.99
N TRP A 289 -15.80 -0.08 19.27
CA TRP A 289 -15.89 -1.44 19.78
C TRP A 289 -14.49 -2.03 20.07
N LEU A 290 -13.53 -1.87 19.17
CA LEU A 290 -12.15 -2.34 19.36
C LEU A 290 -11.49 -1.65 20.57
N GLU A 291 -11.62 -0.34 20.70
CA GLU A 291 -11.09 0.43 21.83
C GLU A 291 -11.75 0.00 23.17
N ASP A 292 -13.06 -0.19 23.20
CA ASP A 292 -13.81 -0.61 24.40
C ASP A 292 -13.48 -2.07 24.83
N ASN A 293 -12.94 -2.89 23.92
CA ASN A 293 -12.59 -4.29 24.20
C ASN A 293 -11.07 -4.52 24.38
N GLY A 294 -10.25 -3.46 24.44
CA GLY A 294 -8.82 -3.55 24.76
C GLY A 294 -7.91 -3.75 23.56
N PHE A 295 -8.38 -3.46 22.33
CA PHE A 295 -7.64 -3.58 21.09
C PHE A 295 -7.24 -2.22 20.49
N GLU A 296 -6.95 -1.21 21.34
CA GLU A 296 -6.67 0.17 20.92
C GLU A 296 -5.51 0.26 19.92
N SER A 297 -4.49 -0.60 20.05
CA SER A 297 -3.37 -0.62 19.12
C SER A 297 -3.76 -1.03 17.70
N GLY A 298 -4.67 -1.98 17.57
CA GLY A 298 -5.17 -2.45 16.27
C GLY A 298 -6.34 -1.62 15.74
N ALA A 299 -7.08 -0.92 16.60
CA ALA A 299 -8.14 0.02 16.21
C ALA A 299 -7.65 1.16 15.29
N ARG A 300 -6.33 1.35 15.17
CA ARG A 300 -5.68 2.28 14.26
C ARG A 300 -5.70 1.80 12.80
N TYR A 301 -6.01 0.53 12.53
CA TYR A 301 -5.86 -0.09 11.21
C TYR A 301 -7.19 -0.60 10.69
N PHE A 302 -7.43 -0.36 9.41
CA PHE A 302 -8.69 -0.65 8.74
C PHE A 302 -8.49 -1.42 7.44
N SER A 303 -9.41 -2.31 7.09
CA SER A 303 -9.51 -2.85 5.74
C SER A 303 -10.89 -2.58 5.15
N TYR A 304 -10.91 -2.07 3.92
CA TYR A 304 -12.18 -1.79 3.24
C TYR A 304 -12.90 -3.09 2.87
N PRO A 305 -14.18 -3.29 3.30
CA PRO A 305 -14.96 -4.42 2.88
C PRO A 305 -15.02 -4.55 1.35
N LEU A 306 -14.79 -5.77 0.85
CA LEU A 306 -14.73 -6.09 -0.58
C LEU A 306 -13.69 -5.27 -1.36
N ASN A 307 -12.71 -4.67 -0.70
CA ASN A 307 -11.75 -3.71 -1.29
C ASN A 307 -12.40 -2.52 -2.01
N ARG A 308 -13.63 -2.14 -1.62
CA ARG A 308 -14.39 -1.06 -2.26
C ARG A 308 -14.45 0.18 -1.40
N TYR A 309 -14.21 1.32 -2.05
CA TYR A 309 -14.26 2.63 -1.41
C TYR A 309 -14.82 3.69 -2.37
N ASP A 310 -15.34 4.74 -1.79
CA ASP A 310 -15.71 5.99 -2.45
C ASP A 310 -15.22 7.19 -1.62
N GLY A 311 -15.59 8.41 -2.01
CA GLY A 311 -15.15 9.60 -1.28
C GLY A 311 -15.61 9.63 0.18
N ALA A 312 -16.82 9.14 0.47
CA ALA A 312 -17.36 9.16 1.83
C ALA A 312 -16.65 8.14 2.74
N SER A 313 -16.48 6.91 2.27
CA SER A 313 -15.78 5.87 3.05
C SER A 313 -14.29 6.18 3.21
N LEU A 314 -13.65 6.78 2.20
CA LEU A 314 -12.25 7.21 2.28
C LEU A 314 -12.06 8.35 3.31
N GLU A 315 -12.97 9.34 3.32
CA GLU A 315 -12.96 10.42 4.32
C GLU A 315 -13.10 9.87 5.75
N GLN A 316 -14.01 8.91 5.95
CA GLN A 316 -14.23 8.31 7.27
C GLN A 316 -13.06 7.42 7.69
N ALA A 317 -12.47 6.64 6.78
CA ALA A 317 -11.28 5.86 7.08
C ALA A 317 -10.12 6.77 7.49
N ALA A 318 -9.88 7.86 6.75
CA ALA A 318 -8.83 8.84 7.08
C ALA A 318 -9.07 9.60 8.40
N ALA A 319 -10.33 9.79 8.79
CA ALA A 319 -10.67 10.45 10.05
C ALA A 319 -10.51 9.53 11.28
N ASN A 320 -10.57 8.20 11.07
CA ASN A 320 -10.65 7.24 12.17
C ASN A 320 -9.43 6.32 12.27
N HIS A 321 -8.66 6.13 11.22
CA HIS A 321 -7.57 5.15 11.18
C HIS A 321 -6.28 5.77 10.63
N ASP A 322 -5.14 5.24 11.04
CA ASP A 322 -3.82 5.66 10.56
C ASP A 322 -3.47 4.97 9.24
N LEU A 323 -3.86 3.68 9.10
CA LEU A 323 -3.72 2.93 7.86
C LEU A 323 -5.07 2.34 7.43
N ALA A 324 -5.32 2.34 6.12
CA ALA A 324 -6.42 1.60 5.53
C ALA A 324 -5.98 0.84 4.27
N PHE A 325 -6.46 -0.39 4.14
CA PHE A 325 -6.04 -1.33 3.12
C PHE A 325 -7.11 -1.55 2.06
N ALA A 326 -6.77 -1.24 0.80
CA ALA A 326 -7.55 -1.55 -0.39
C ALA A 326 -6.61 -1.67 -1.59
N GLY A 327 -6.98 -2.44 -2.59
CA GLY A 327 -6.17 -2.53 -3.81
C GLY A 327 -6.02 -3.95 -4.32
N ARG A 328 -5.03 -4.17 -5.19
CA ARG A 328 -4.94 -5.43 -5.91
C ARG A 328 -3.53 -5.88 -6.25
N TYR A 329 -2.55 -4.97 -6.25
CA TYR A 329 -1.23 -5.28 -6.82
C TYR A 329 -0.14 -5.30 -5.77
N PRO A 330 0.79 -6.27 -5.84
CA PRO A 330 1.89 -6.46 -4.89
C PRO A 330 3.04 -5.48 -5.09
N SER A 331 4.00 -5.50 -4.17
CA SER A 331 5.28 -4.80 -4.29
C SER A 331 5.12 -3.29 -4.51
N GLN A 332 4.20 -2.64 -3.77
CA GLN A 332 4.12 -1.18 -3.70
C GLN A 332 5.37 -0.61 -3.01
N GLY A 333 5.64 0.68 -3.19
CA GLY A 333 6.65 1.43 -2.44
C GLY A 333 6.20 1.73 -1.00
N ILE A 334 6.84 2.72 -0.38
CA ILE A 334 6.27 3.31 0.83
C ILE A 334 4.86 3.84 0.54
N ALA A 335 4.00 3.84 1.54
CA ALA A 335 2.62 4.27 1.39
C ALA A 335 2.55 5.80 1.24
N MET A 336 2.40 6.29 0.01
CA MET A 336 2.15 7.71 -0.28
C MET A 336 0.73 8.13 0.07
N ASN A 337 -0.17 7.18 0.12
CA ASN A 337 -1.48 7.35 0.72
C ASN A 337 -1.68 6.23 1.75
N PRO A 338 -1.59 6.53 3.05
CA PRO A 338 -1.75 5.52 4.09
C PRO A 338 -3.16 4.91 4.14
N HIS A 339 -4.15 5.58 3.56
CA HIS A 339 -5.54 5.11 3.54
C HIS A 339 -5.91 4.32 2.27
N LEU A 340 -4.94 4.01 1.40
CA LEU A 340 -5.09 3.17 0.21
C LEU A 340 -3.89 2.22 0.05
N CYS A 341 -3.41 1.60 1.14
CA CYS A 341 -2.35 0.60 1.08
C CYS A 341 -2.80 -0.60 0.24
N SER A 342 -2.00 -0.98 -0.75
CA SER A 342 -2.35 -2.04 -1.68
C SER A 342 -2.23 -3.42 -1.04
N ARG A 343 -3.10 -4.36 -1.46
CA ARG A 343 -3.07 -5.76 -1.02
C ARG A 343 -3.58 -6.71 -2.09
N VAL A 344 -3.14 -7.95 -2.06
CA VAL A 344 -3.61 -9.05 -2.90
C VAL A 344 -4.60 -9.88 -2.08
N THR A 345 -5.86 -9.93 -2.53
CA THR A 345 -6.95 -10.60 -1.79
C THR A 345 -7.29 -11.95 -2.37
N SER A 346 -7.50 -12.92 -1.49
CA SER A 346 -7.89 -14.29 -1.81
C SER A 346 -7.06 -14.89 -2.94
N PRO A 347 -5.71 -14.81 -2.88
CA PRO A 347 -4.87 -15.38 -3.92
C PRO A 347 -5.04 -16.90 -3.96
N GLY A 348 -4.98 -17.51 -5.16
CA GLY A 348 -4.75 -18.94 -5.27
C GLY A 348 -3.28 -19.28 -5.01
N ALA A 349 -2.96 -20.55 -4.71
CA ALA A 349 -1.60 -20.99 -4.33
C ALA A 349 -0.52 -20.55 -5.33
N GLY A 350 -0.77 -20.69 -6.62
CA GLY A 350 0.17 -20.26 -7.67
C GLY A 350 0.35 -18.74 -7.72
N GLU A 351 -0.70 -17.97 -7.45
CA GLU A 351 -0.66 -16.51 -7.40
C GLU A 351 0.10 -16.04 -6.16
N ALA A 352 -0.22 -16.59 -4.98
CA ALA A 352 0.46 -16.26 -3.73
C ALA A 352 1.98 -16.49 -3.85
N ARG A 353 2.39 -17.64 -4.40
CA ARG A 353 3.79 -17.94 -4.66
C ARG A 353 4.44 -16.92 -5.61
N SER A 354 3.79 -16.63 -6.74
CA SER A 354 4.31 -15.69 -7.74
C SER A 354 4.45 -14.26 -7.17
N VAL A 355 3.51 -13.86 -6.33
CA VAL A 355 3.51 -12.56 -5.65
C VAL A 355 4.67 -12.46 -4.64
N LEU A 356 4.93 -13.52 -3.87
CA LEU A 356 6.06 -13.58 -2.95
C LEU A 356 7.41 -13.58 -3.70
N ASP A 357 7.55 -14.39 -4.77
CA ASP A 357 8.75 -14.39 -5.61
C ASP A 357 9.01 -13.01 -6.22
N LEU A 358 7.96 -12.33 -6.71
CA LEU A 358 8.06 -10.97 -7.25
C LEU A 358 8.51 -9.97 -6.17
N THR A 359 7.92 -10.06 -4.97
CA THR A 359 8.27 -9.18 -3.85
C THR A 359 9.71 -9.42 -3.38
N ALA A 360 10.17 -10.66 -3.37
CA ALA A 360 11.55 -11.00 -3.07
C ALA A 360 12.55 -10.47 -4.13
N GLU A 361 12.16 -10.52 -5.42
CA GLU A 361 13.00 -10.05 -6.53
C GLU A 361 13.06 -8.52 -6.61
N MET A 362 11.91 -7.87 -6.44
CA MET A 362 11.73 -6.43 -6.69
C MET A 362 11.81 -5.57 -5.43
N GLY A 363 11.75 -6.17 -4.24
CA GLY A 363 11.53 -5.45 -3.00
C GLY A 363 10.09 -4.90 -2.91
N GLY A 364 9.90 -3.88 -2.06
CA GLY A 364 8.59 -3.25 -1.86
C GLY A 364 7.76 -3.94 -0.78
N ILE A 365 6.49 -3.56 -0.71
CA ILE A 365 5.57 -3.97 0.35
C ILE A 365 4.39 -4.72 -0.27
N THR A 366 4.08 -5.90 0.23
CA THR A 366 2.98 -6.74 -0.22
C THR A 366 2.15 -7.19 0.96
N ALA A 367 0.85 -6.96 0.93
CA ALA A 367 -0.09 -7.56 1.86
C ALA A 367 -0.84 -8.71 1.16
N LEU A 368 -0.85 -9.90 1.76
CA LEU A 368 -1.70 -11.01 1.36
C LEU A 368 -2.90 -11.06 2.29
N ALA A 369 -4.10 -10.98 1.73
CA ALA A 369 -5.33 -10.95 2.50
C ALA A 369 -6.22 -12.15 2.15
N PHE A 370 -6.70 -12.83 3.17
CA PHE A 370 -7.60 -13.98 3.11
C PHE A 370 -8.93 -13.59 3.75
N GLY A 371 -10.01 -14.24 3.36
CA GLY A 371 -11.30 -14.19 4.06
C GLY A 371 -11.50 -15.47 4.88
N GLU A 372 -12.76 -15.95 4.97
CA GLU A 372 -13.06 -17.25 5.56
C GLU A 372 -12.28 -18.37 4.85
N LEU A 373 -11.57 -19.19 5.62
CA LEU A 373 -10.77 -20.27 5.08
C LEU A 373 -11.61 -21.55 4.91
N ASP A 374 -11.65 -22.04 3.68
CA ASP A 374 -12.06 -23.40 3.34
C ASP A 374 -10.82 -24.29 3.12
N ASP A 375 -11.01 -25.56 2.75
CA ASP A 375 -9.92 -26.51 2.57
C ASP A 375 -8.93 -26.08 1.45
N ASP A 376 -9.42 -25.39 0.41
CA ASP A 376 -8.59 -24.94 -0.71
C ASP A 376 -7.77 -23.69 -0.33
N SER A 377 -8.37 -22.73 0.36
CA SER A 377 -7.71 -21.51 0.83
C SER A 377 -6.80 -21.76 2.03
N GLU A 378 -7.11 -22.73 2.91
CA GLU A 378 -6.20 -23.22 3.95
C GLU A 378 -4.94 -23.83 3.34
N GLY A 379 -5.08 -24.73 2.35
CA GLY A 379 -3.93 -25.28 1.62
C GLY A 379 -3.11 -24.20 0.90
N THR A 380 -3.76 -23.16 0.37
CA THR A 380 -3.07 -22.01 -0.21
C THR A 380 -2.26 -21.24 0.83
N LEU A 381 -2.81 -21.02 2.02
CA LEU A 381 -2.12 -20.35 3.13
C LEU A 381 -0.91 -21.17 3.59
N GLU A 382 -1.05 -22.49 3.77
CA GLU A 382 0.06 -23.39 4.12
C GLU A 382 1.21 -23.31 3.10
N GLU A 383 0.91 -23.39 1.81
CA GLU A 383 1.90 -23.30 0.73
C GLU A 383 2.57 -21.92 0.71
N ALA A 384 1.80 -20.85 0.88
CA ALA A 384 2.31 -19.47 0.88
C ALA A 384 3.23 -19.20 2.08
N VAL A 385 2.83 -19.63 3.29
CA VAL A 385 3.60 -19.47 4.53
C VAL A 385 4.89 -20.29 4.48
N GLY A 386 4.81 -21.55 4.01
CA GLY A 386 6.01 -22.37 3.83
C GLY A 386 7.01 -21.74 2.85
N HIS A 387 6.54 -21.20 1.72
CA HIS A 387 7.38 -20.53 0.75
C HIS A 387 7.96 -19.19 1.28
N LEU A 388 7.15 -18.43 2.00
CA LEU A 388 7.56 -17.20 2.68
C LEU A 388 8.73 -17.48 3.65
N GLY A 389 8.65 -18.59 4.45
CA GLY A 389 9.72 -19.01 5.33
C GLY A 389 11.03 -19.37 4.60
N GLU A 390 10.95 -19.95 3.39
CA GLU A 390 12.13 -20.18 2.54
C GLU A 390 12.79 -18.87 2.13
N LEU A 391 12.00 -17.87 1.67
CA LEU A 391 12.48 -16.58 1.21
C LEU A 391 12.99 -15.69 2.36
N GLU A 392 12.34 -15.73 3.53
CA GLU A 392 12.80 -15.05 4.74
C GLU A 392 14.14 -15.63 5.23
N SER A 393 14.27 -16.96 5.28
CA SER A 393 15.54 -17.62 5.63
C SER A 393 16.67 -17.26 4.66
N ALA A 394 16.36 -16.92 3.41
CA ALA A 394 17.30 -16.39 2.42
C ALA A 394 17.61 -14.90 2.61
N GLY A 395 16.87 -14.19 3.48
CA GLY A 395 16.99 -12.75 3.70
C GLY A 395 16.40 -11.91 2.54
N GLU A 396 15.47 -12.48 1.78
CA GLU A 396 14.85 -11.85 0.61
C GLU A 396 13.51 -11.19 0.98
N LEU A 397 12.82 -11.72 2.00
CA LEU A 397 11.58 -11.18 2.55
C LEU A 397 11.65 -11.02 4.07
N GLU A 398 10.76 -10.22 4.61
CA GLU A 398 10.52 -10.04 6.04
C GLU A 398 9.02 -9.87 6.29
N VAL A 399 8.49 -10.60 7.27
CA VAL A 399 7.10 -10.43 7.70
C VAL A 399 7.02 -9.27 8.67
N ILE A 400 6.12 -8.33 8.40
CA ILE A 400 5.91 -7.13 9.20
C ILE A 400 4.46 -6.99 9.64
N THR A 401 4.25 -6.18 10.67
CA THR A 401 2.92 -5.79 11.17
C THR A 401 2.44 -4.47 10.54
N PRO A 402 1.14 -4.11 10.65
CA PRO A 402 0.69 -2.77 10.29
C PRO A 402 1.38 -1.65 11.10
N ALA A 403 1.83 -1.92 12.33
CA ALA A 403 2.57 -0.96 13.13
C ALA A 403 3.95 -0.67 12.50
N ASP A 404 4.67 -1.71 12.04
CA ASP A 404 5.95 -1.53 11.34
C ASP A 404 5.78 -0.75 10.04
N LEU A 405 4.68 -1.00 9.30
CA LEU A 405 4.34 -0.24 8.09
C LEU A 405 4.10 1.23 8.42
N ASP A 406 3.28 1.51 9.43
CA ASP A 406 2.92 2.86 9.87
C ASP A 406 4.15 3.66 10.35
N GLU A 407 5.02 3.02 11.14
CA GLU A 407 6.20 3.67 11.72
C GLU A 407 7.32 3.91 10.71
N SER A 408 7.48 3.04 9.70
CA SER A 408 8.69 3.02 8.87
C SER A 408 8.47 3.26 7.39
N PHE A 409 7.24 3.09 6.86
CA PHE A 409 6.98 3.04 5.43
C PHE A 409 5.82 3.91 4.97
N VAL A 410 5.39 4.89 5.74
CA VAL A 410 4.42 5.93 5.37
C VAL A 410 5.17 7.20 5.00
N TYR A 411 4.68 7.87 3.91
CA TYR A 411 5.20 9.17 3.43
C TYR A 411 4.62 10.35 4.20
#